data_ff5f3f7cd8a8601e6cdc7a6d80e53191
#
_entry.id   ff5f3f7cd8a8601e6cdc7a6d80e53191
#
_cell.length_a   1.000
_cell.length_b   1.000
_cell.length_c   1.000
_cell.angle_alpha   90.00
_cell.angle_beta   90.00
_cell.angle_gamma   90.00
#
_symmetry.space_group_name_H-M   'P 1'
#
loop_
_entity.id
_entity.type
_entity.pdbx_description
1 polymer ?
#
loop_
_entity_poly.entity_id
_entity_poly.type
_entity_poly.pdbx_seq_one_letter_code
_entity_poly.pdbx_strand_id
1 'polypeptide(L)'
;MAGANTRVVRRSEALLTEHQESYGNNFVYQEHAFHKSFSKALISTLGLGLLGLILISPVRKLIRSFLRKPGEGPSLEVQENGWFDCRYLVESEDGQKSLYRMFGKGDPGYKVTSKFVAECALSLLEDPETLPGGSEYGGVLTSASGPVSYTHLRAHETDR
;
A
#
# COMPACT_ATOMS: atom_id res chain seq x y z
N MET A 1 -4.39 -8.45 -2.75
CA MET A 1 -4.22 -6.98 -2.72
C MET A 1 -3.60 -6.46 -4.01
N ALA A 2 -2.69 -7.20 -4.65
CA ALA A 2 -1.98 -6.79 -5.88
C ALA A 2 -2.85 -6.13 -6.96
N GLY A 3 -4.03 -6.66 -7.24
CA GLY A 3 -4.92 -6.09 -8.26
C GLY A 3 -5.44 -4.67 -7.95
N ALA A 4 -5.62 -4.30 -6.70
CA ALA A 4 -6.01 -2.95 -6.29
C ALA A 4 -4.78 -2.02 -6.30
N ASN A 5 -3.68 -2.46 -5.67
CA ASN A 5 -2.46 -1.67 -5.55
C ASN A 5 -1.85 -1.34 -6.93
N THR A 6 -1.82 -2.32 -7.85
CA THR A 6 -1.35 -2.09 -9.23
C THR A 6 -2.13 -0.98 -9.94
N ARG A 7 -3.45 -0.89 -9.71
CA ARG A 7 -4.26 0.18 -10.30
C ARG A 7 -3.92 1.54 -9.70
N VAL A 8 -3.70 1.61 -8.39
CA VAL A 8 -3.30 2.85 -7.71
C VAL A 8 -1.94 3.31 -8.19
N VAL A 9 -0.95 2.42 -8.26
CA VAL A 9 0.41 2.74 -8.73
C VAL A 9 0.40 3.21 -10.20
N ARG A 10 -0.35 2.54 -11.08
CA ARG A 10 -0.50 2.99 -12.48
C ARG A 10 -1.21 4.33 -12.59
N ARG A 11 -2.18 4.61 -11.71
CA ARG A 11 -2.82 5.92 -11.67
C ARG A 11 -1.84 7.00 -11.21
N SER A 12 -0.99 6.69 -10.21
CA SER A 12 0.09 7.59 -9.77
C SER A 12 1.03 7.92 -10.91
N GLU A 13 1.50 6.92 -11.65
CA GLU A 13 2.39 7.11 -12.80
C GLU A 13 1.75 8.01 -13.85
N ALA A 14 0.49 7.76 -14.20
CA ALA A 14 -0.21 8.58 -15.19
C ALA A 14 -0.31 10.05 -14.76
N LEU A 15 -0.65 10.30 -13.48
CA LEU A 15 -0.76 11.65 -12.93
C LEU A 15 0.61 12.36 -12.87
N LEU A 16 1.66 11.66 -12.43
CA LEU A 16 3.01 12.21 -12.35
C LEU A 16 3.59 12.50 -13.75
N THR A 17 3.27 11.68 -14.73
CA THR A 17 3.68 11.92 -16.13
C THR A 17 3.12 13.23 -16.68
N GLU A 18 1.89 13.60 -16.31
CA GLU A 18 1.29 14.89 -16.68
C GLU A 18 2.09 16.08 -16.15
N HIS A 19 2.84 15.90 -15.04
CA HIS A 19 3.69 16.91 -14.40
C HIS A 19 5.20 16.71 -14.66
N GLN A 20 5.58 15.90 -15.64
CA GLN A 20 6.97 15.60 -16.00
C GLN A 20 7.79 14.92 -14.86
N GLU A 21 7.12 14.27 -13.92
CA GLU A 21 7.69 13.53 -12.79
C GLU A 21 7.51 12.01 -12.93
N SER A 22 7.45 11.50 -14.17
CA SER A 22 7.27 10.08 -14.47
C SER A 22 8.33 9.19 -13.79
N TYR A 23 7.94 7.97 -13.42
CA TYR A 23 8.87 6.95 -12.92
C TYR A 23 9.77 6.37 -14.03
N GLY A 24 9.53 6.69 -15.29
CA GLY A 24 10.30 6.26 -16.45
C GLY A 24 9.43 5.70 -17.59
N ASN A 25 9.99 5.63 -18.80
CA ASN A 25 9.24 5.28 -20.02
C ASN A 25 8.69 3.84 -20.03
N ASN A 26 9.34 2.92 -19.30
CA ASN A 26 9.00 1.49 -19.27
C ASN A 26 8.63 1.03 -17.84
N PHE A 27 8.00 1.90 -17.05
CA PHE A 27 7.66 1.57 -15.67
C PHE A 27 6.72 0.38 -15.57
N VAL A 28 7.13 -0.65 -14.83
CA VAL A 28 6.35 -1.86 -14.55
C VAL A 28 6.30 -2.11 -13.06
N TYR A 29 5.10 -2.25 -12.53
CA TYR A 29 4.88 -2.58 -11.13
C TYR A 29 4.25 -3.95 -10.97
N GLN A 30 4.79 -4.77 -10.08
CA GLN A 30 4.29 -6.11 -9.75
C GLN A 30 4.38 -6.37 -8.25
N GLU A 31 3.43 -7.12 -7.72
CA GLU A 31 3.45 -7.57 -6.33
C GLU A 31 3.50 -9.09 -6.25
N HIS A 32 4.35 -9.60 -5.39
CA HIS A 32 4.50 -11.02 -5.14
C HIS A 32 4.49 -11.31 -3.65
N ALA A 33 3.85 -12.40 -3.24
CA ALA A 33 3.96 -12.91 -1.89
C ALA A 33 5.24 -13.75 -1.77
N PHE A 34 6.10 -13.39 -0.83
CA PHE A 34 7.33 -14.12 -0.58
C PHE A 34 7.08 -15.28 0.39
N HIS A 35 7.49 -16.47 0.00
CA HIS A 35 7.43 -17.69 0.82
C HIS A 35 8.80 -18.33 0.93
N LYS A 36 9.15 -18.82 2.13
CA LYS A 36 10.45 -19.45 2.40
C LYS A 36 10.65 -20.81 1.71
N SER A 37 9.56 -21.44 1.22
CA SER A 37 9.61 -22.72 0.52
C SER A 37 8.46 -22.87 -0.47
N PHE A 38 8.66 -23.70 -1.49
CA PHE A 38 7.65 -24.01 -2.50
C PHE A 38 6.38 -24.61 -1.88
N SER A 39 6.51 -25.50 -0.92
CA SER A 39 5.37 -26.12 -0.23
C SER A 39 4.50 -25.08 0.48
N LYS A 40 5.12 -24.09 1.16
CA LYS A 40 4.38 -22.99 1.80
C LYS A 40 3.70 -22.08 0.77
N ALA A 41 4.34 -21.81 -0.35
CA ALA A 41 3.74 -21.05 -1.44
C ALA A 41 2.51 -21.78 -1.99
N LEU A 42 2.63 -23.08 -2.26
CA LEU A 42 1.55 -23.91 -2.77
C LEU A 42 0.36 -23.97 -1.81
N ILE A 43 0.61 -24.23 -0.52
CA ILE A 43 -0.44 -24.27 0.52
C ILE A 43 -1.14 -22.92 0.63
N SER A 44 -0.39 -21.83 0.61
CA SER A 44 -0.96 -20.48 0.66
C SER A 44 -1.83 -20.17 -0.56
N THR A 45 -1.37 -20.55 -1.75
CA THR A 45 -2.10 -20.34 -3.00
C THR A 45 -3.40 -21.16 -3.05
N LEU A 46 -3.31 -22.45 -2.71
CA LEU A 46 -4.48 -23.33 -2.65
C LEU A 46 -5.47 -22.88 -1.58
N GLY A 47 -4.99 -22.49 -0.40
CA GLY A 47 -5.83 -21.97 0.68
C GLY A 47 -6.56 -20.68 0.28
N LEU A 48 -5.88 -19.77 -0.40
CA LEU A 48 -6.48 -18.54 -0.90
C LEU A 48 -7.52 -18.81 -2.00
N GLY A 49 -7.21 -19.74 -2.91
CA GLY A 49 -8.13 -20.19 -3.95
C GLY A 49 -9.39 -20.83 -3.38
N LEU A 50 -9.23 -21.72 -2.40
CA LEU A 50 -10.34 -22.36 -1.70
C LEU A 50 -11.20 -21.33 -0.96
N LEU A 51 -10.58 -20.39 -0.25
CA LEU A 51 -11.29 -19.30 0.41
C LEU A 51 -12.10 -18.49 -0.60
N GLY A 52 -11.52 -18.16 -1.76
CA GLY A 52 -12.21 -17.47 -2.84
C GLY A 52 -13.43 -18.23 -3.33
N LEU A 53 -13.32 -19.55 -3.56
CA LEU A 53 -14.43 -20.42 -3.95
C LEU A 53 -15.53 -20.45 -2.87
N ILE A 54 -15.16 -20.53 -1.61
CA ILE A 54 -16.10 -20.51 -0.49
C ILE A 54 -16.88 -19.19 -0.44
N LEU A 55 -16.19 -18.05 -0.64
CA LEU A 55 -16.83 -16.72 -0.59
C LEU A 55 -17.79 -16.48 -1.76
N ILE A 56 -17.57 -17.10 -2.91
CA ILE A 56 -18.48 -17.01 -4.07
C ILE A 56 -19.67 -17.98 -3.92
N SER A 57 -19.49 -19.08 -3.22
CA SER A 57 -20.48 -20.16 -3.08
C SER A 57 -21.61 -19.80 -2.08
N PRO A 58 -22.77 -20.48 -2.13
CA PRO A 58 -23.82 -20.31 -1.13
C PRO A 58 -23.36 -20.68 0.31
N VAL A 59 -22.27 -21.42 0.45
CA VAL A 59 -21.63 -21.79 1.74
C VAL A 59 -21.18 -20.55 2.52
N ARG A 60 -20.96 -19.42 1.84
CA ARG A 60 -20.64 -18.13 2.52
C ARG A 60 -21.66 -17.74 3.59
N LYS A 61 -22.94 -18.13 3.42
CA LYS A 61 -23.99 -17.85 4.39
C LYS A 61 -23.75 -18.58 5.73
N LEU A 62 -23.21 -19.80 5.65
CA LEU A 62 -22.88 -20.60 6.82
C LEU A 62 -21.63 -20.05 7.54
N ILE A 63 -20.65 -19.58 6.78
CA ILE A 63 -19.38 -19.06 7.32
C ILE A 63 -19.54 -17.63 7.84
N ARG A 64 -20.57 -16.89 7.39
CA ARG A 64 -20.80 -15.51 7.82
C ARG A 64 -20.89 -15.34 9.33
N SER A 65 -21.38 -16.34 10.05
CA SER A 65 -21.44 -16.32 11.52
C SER A 65 -20.06 -16.37 12.19
N PHE A 66 -19.03 -16.89 11.50
CA PHE A 66 -17.66 -16.95 11.98
C PHE A 66 -16.81 -15.76 11.52
N LEU A 67 -17.31 -14.97 10.57
CA LEU A 67 -16.64 -13.76 10.13
C LEU A 67 -16.97 -12.60 11.06
N ARG A 68 -16.03 -11.69 11.21
CA ARG A 68 -16.27 -10.44 11.94
C ARG A 68 -17.42 -9.66 11.31
N LYS A 69 -18.22 -9.03 12.15
CA LYS A 69 -19.32 -8.20 11.66
C LYS A 69 -18.77 -6.95 10.96
N PRO A 70 -19.52 -6.38 10.00
CA PRO A 70 -19.18 -5.08 9.43
C PRO A 70 -18.99 -4.03 10.55
N GLY A 71 -17.88 -3.29 10.51
CA GLY A 71 -17.51 -2.31 11.54
C GLY A 71 -16.67 -2.88 12.70
N GLU A 72 -16.50 -4.20 12.80
CA GLU A 72 -15.61 -4.82 13.78
C GLU A 72 -14.19 -4.93 13.21
N GLY A 73 -13.27 -4.11 13.73
CA GLY A 73 -11.83 -4.21 13.46
C GLY A 73 -11.13 -5.27 14.33
N PRO A 74 -9.82 -5.45 14.19
CA PRO A 74 -9.01 -6.24 15.12
C PRO A 74 -9.03 -5.59 16.52
N SER A 75 -8.77 -6.40 17.58
CA SER A 75 -8.64 -5.87 18.93
C SER A 75 -7.51 -4.84 19.02
N LEU A 76 -7.59 -3.94 20.00
CA LEU A 76 -6.53 -2.95 20.24
C LEU A 76 -5.16 -3.61 20.43
N GLU A 77 -5.12 -4.73 21.14
CA GLU A 77 -3.89 -5.51 21.34
C GLU A 77 -3.28 -5.98 20.02
N VAL A 78 -4.09 -6.47 19.08
CA VAL A 78 -3.64 -6.87 17.73
C VAL A 78 -3.17 -5.66 16.93
N GLN A 79 -3.86 -4.53 17.07
CA GLN A 79 -3.49 -3.28 16.39
C GLN A 79 -2.15 -2.73 16.91
N GLU A 80 -1.89 -2.81 18.21
CA GLU A 80 -0.67 -2.31 18.85
C GLU A 80 0.54 -3.21 18.59
N ASN A 81 0.36 -4.54 18.68
CA ASN A 81 1.43 -5.52 18.54
C ASN A 81 1.64 -5.99 17.11
N GLY A 82 0.85 -5.50 16.15
CA GLY A 82 1.02 -5.76 14.73
C GLY A 82 2.36 -5.21 14.21
N TRP A 83 2.78 -5.70 13.06
CA TRP A 83 3.95 -5.18 12.34
C TRP A 83 3.83 -5.52 10.86
N PHE A 84 4.58 -4.82 10.03
CA PHE A 84 4.72 -5.12 8.60
C PHE A 84 6.17 -4.99 8.15
N ASP A 85 6.53 -5.74 7.12
CA ASP A 85 7.85 -5.72 6.48
C ASP A 85 7.63 -5.83 4.97
N CYS A 86 7.75 -4.72 4.27
CA CYS A 86 7.64 -4.64 2.83
C CYS A 86 9.03 -4.50 2.21
N ARG A 87 9.29 -5.26 1.16
CA ARG A 87 10.55 -5.22 0.41
C ARG A 87 10.25 -4.84 -1.03
N TYR A 88 10.97 -3.85 -1.51
CA TYR A 88 10.82 -3.32 -2.86
C TYR A 88 12.10 -3.59 -3.62
N LEU A 89 12.03 -4.46 -4.62
CA LEU A 89 13.12 -4.66 -5.58
C LEU A 89 12.85 -3.72 -6.75
N VAL A 90 13.76 -2.76 -6.94
CA VAL A 90 13.72 -1.81 -8.04
C VAL A 90 14.82 -2.19 -9.01
N GLU A 91 14.48 -2.27 -10.28
CA GLU A 91 15.42 -2.47 -11.39
C GLU A 91 15.28 -1.29 -12.34
N SER A 92 16.38 -0.57 -12.56
CA SER A 92 16.43 0.56 -13.50
C SER A 92 16.69 0.07 -14.92
N GLU A 93 16.47 0.94 -15.92
CA GLU A 93 16.63 0.59 -17.35
C GLU A 93 18.06 0.17 -17.71
N ASP A 94 19.07 0.64 -16.97
CA ASP A 94 20.47 0.23 -17.11
C ASP A 94 20.80 -1.10 -16.42
N GLY A 95 19.80 -1.76 -15.83
CA GLY A 95 19.95 -3.05 -15.16
C GLY A 95 20.46 -2.98 -13.72
N GLN A 96 20.63 -1.79 -13.15
CA GLN A 96 20.97 -1.67 -11.73
C GLN A 96 19.80 -2.12 -10.86
N LYS A 97 20.11 -2.85 -9.78
CA LYS A 97 19.10 -3.38 -8.84
C LYS A 97 19.31 -2.79 -7.47
N SER A 98 18.24 -2.24 -6.92
CA SER A 98 18.22 -1.70 -5.57
C SER A 98 17.13 -2.39 -4.75
N LEU A 99 17.43 -2.69 -3.49
CA LEU A 99 16.49 -3.30 -2.56
C LEU A 99 16.18 -2.30 -1.44
N TYR A 100 14.92 -1.90 -1.37
CA TYR A 100 14.42 -1.06 -0.29
C TYR A 100 13.59 -1.90 0.67
N ARG A 101 13.58 -1.51 1.93
CA ARG A 101 12.78 -2.15 2.97
C ARG A 101 12.01 -1.08 3.74
N MET A 102 10.71 -1.31 3.89
CA MET A 102 9.85 -0.53 4.77
C MET A 102 9.35 -1.44 5.88
N PHE A 103 9.73 -1.13 7.10
CA PHE A 103 9.30 -1.87 8.29
C PHE A 103 8.57 -0.91 9.23
N GLY A 104 7.48 -1.37 9.83
CA GLY A 104 6.75 -0.59 10.81
C GLY A 104 6.10 -1.45 11.88
N LYS A 105 5.95 -0.87 13.07
CA LYS A 105 5.18 -1.42 14.18
C LYS A 105 3.74 -0.93 14.13
N GLY A 106 2.83 -1.79 14.50
CA GLY A 106 1.38 -1.56 14.42
C GLY A 106 0.75 -2.33 13.27
N ASP A 107 -0.53 -2.63 13.41
CA ASP A 107 -1.29 -3.31 12.36
C ASP A 107 -1.38 -2.44 11.09
N PRO A 108 -0.94 -2.95 9.92
CA PRO A 108 -0.96 -2.17 8.69
C PRO A 108 -2.37 -1.93 8.14
N GLY A 109 -3.36 -2.73 8.55
CA GLY A 109 -4.72 -2.64 8.06
C GLY A 109 -5.55 -1.52 8.69
N TYR A 110 -5.25 -1.15 9.94
CA TYR A 110 -6.00 -0.15 10.69
C TYR A 110 -5.10 0.92 11.29
N LYS A 111 -4.26 0.58 12.28
CA LYS A 111 -3.48 1.55 13.04
C LYS A 111 -2.52 2.36 12.17
N VAL A 112 -1.72 1.69 11.35
CA VAL A 112 -0.72 2.36 10.50
C VAL A 112 -1.41 3.09 9.35
N THR A 113 -2.42 2.47 8.74
CA THR A 113 -3.18 3.11 7.66
C THR A 113 -3.90 4.39 8.14
N SER A 114 -4.47 4.40 9.36
CA SER A 114 -5.10 5.61 9.89
C SER A 114 -4.10 6.75 10.10
N LYS A 115 -2.85 6.45 10.53
CA LYS A 115 -1.77 7.43 10.59
C LYS A 115 -1.42 7.97 9.21
N PHE A 116 -1.23 7.10 8.23
CA PHE A 116 -0.91 7.54 6.86
C PHE A 116 -2.01 8.43 6.28
N VAL A 117 -3.28 8.10 6.50
CA VAL A 117 -4.39 8.96 6.06
C VAL A 117 -4.38 10.32 6.75
N ALA A 118 -4.10 10.35 8.05
CA ALA A 118 -4.00 11.60 8.80
C ALA A 118 -2.83 12.47 8.29
N GLU A 119 -1.65 11.89 8.10
CA GLU A 119 -0.48 12.59 7.55
C GLU A 119 -0.74 13.11 6.13
N CYS A 120 -1.39 12.32 5.29
CA CYS A 120 -1.80 12.79 3.97
C CYS A 120 -2.75 14.00 4.04
N ALA A 121 -3.71 13.97 4.96
CA ALA A 121 -4.64 15.09 5.15
C ALA A 121 -3.94 16.35 5.68
N LEU A 122 -3.01 16.20 6.63
CA LEU A 122 -2.21 17.30 7.14
C LEU A 122 -1.32 17.90 6.05
N SER A 123 -0.66 17.08 5.26
CA SER A 123 0.19 17.54 4.14
C SER A 123 -0.61 18.40 3.14
N LEU A 124 -1.86 18.02 2.85
CA LEU A 124 -2.74 18.82 1.98
C LEU A 124 -3.12 20.18 2.57
N LEU A 125 -3.10 20.31 3.90
CA LEU A 125 -3.50 21.54 4.60
C LEU A 125 -2.33 22.48 4.88
N GLU A 126 -1.18 21.91 5.24
CA GLU A 126 -0.05 22.69 5.77
C GLU A 126 0.81 23.29 4.68
N ASP A 127 1.01 22.57 3.57
CA ASP A 127 1.95 23.02 2.56
C ASP A 127 1.54 22.60 1.13
N PRO A 128 0.42 23.14 0.62
CA PRO A 128 -0.10 22.79 -0.71
C PRO A 128 0.85 23.17 -1.86
N GLU A 129 1.75 24.13 -1.67
CA GLU A 129 2.71 24.55 -2.69
C GLU A 129 3.84 23.53 -2.93
N THR A 130 4.11 22.66 -1.95
CA THR A 130 5.12 21.60 -2.06
C THR A 130 4.59 20.33 -2.71
N LEU A 131 3.30 20.27 -2.99
CA LEU A 131 2.69 19.12 -3.64
C LEU A 131 3.08 19.03 -5.11
N PRO A 132 3.16 17.83 -5.70
CA PRO A 132 3.32 17.67 -7.13
C PRO A 132 2.24 18.47 -7.89
N GLY A 133 2.68 19.42 -8.74
CA GLY A 133 1.77 20.30 -9.46
C GLY A 133 1.29 21.55 -8.71
N GLY A 134 1.70 21.74 -7.43
CA GLY A 134 1.40 22.93 -6.63
C GLY A 134 -0.05 23.03 -6.15
N SER A 135 -0.41 24.19 -5.59
CA SER A 135 -1.74 24.45 -5.01
C SER A 135 -2.89 24.42 -6.03
N GLU A 136 -2.61 24.60 -7.29
CA GLU A 136 -3.62 24.56 -8.38
C GLU A 136 -3.93 23.13 -8.84
N TYR A 137 -3.15 22.14 -8.40
CA TYR A 137 -3.33 20.75 -8.75
C TYR A 137 -4.38 20.07 -7.88
N GLY A 138 -5.55 19.89 -8.42
CA GLY A 138 -6.68 19.27 -7.71
C GLY A 138 -7.30 18.10 -8.45
N GLY A 139 -8.20 17.40 -7.79
CA GLY A 139 -8.95 16.29 -8.39
C GLY A 139 -8.90 15.01 -7.57
N VAL A 140 -9.07 13.86 -8.24
CA VAL A 140 -8.96 12.54 -7.61
C VAL A 140 -7.51 12.07 -7.74
N LEU A 141 -6.73 12.35 -6.72
CA LEU A 141 -5.31 12.05 -6.65
C LEU A 141 -5.05 10.71 -5.94
N THR A 142 -3.83 10.21 -6.07
CA THR A 142 -3.31 9.10 -5.26
C THR A 142 -2.42 9.66 -4.15
N SER A 143 -2.09 8.84 -3.15
CA SER A 143 -1.17 9.24 -2.09
C SER A 143 0.22 9.63 -2.61
N ALA A 144 0.65 9.10 -3.76
CA ALA A 144 1.95 9.42 -4.35
C ALA A 144 1.91 10.66 -5.26
N SER A 145 0.77 10.97 -5.89
CA SER A 145 0.63 12.13 -6.76
C SER A 145 0.01 13.36 -6.07
N GLY A 146 -0.43 13.21 -4.83
CA GLY A 146 -1.00 14.27 -4.02
C GLY A 146 -0.11 14.57 -2.81
N PRO A 147 -0.53 14.19 -1.60
CA PRO A 147 0.00 14.75 -0.36
C PRO A 147 1.36 14.20 0.09
N VAL A 148 1.92 13.18 -0.55
CA VAL A 148 3.16 12.57 -0.05
C VAL A 148 4.34 12.98 -0.92
N SER A 149 4.82 14.20 -0.70
CA SER A 149 6.18 14.54 -1.08
C SER A 149 7.17 13.73 -0.24
N TYR A 150 8.20 13.16 -0.85
CA TYR A 150 9.30 12.43 -0.19
C TYR A 150 9.97 13.25 0.93
N THR A 151 9.84 14.55 0.92
CA THR A 151 10.35 15.47 1.93
C THR A 151 9.62 15.35 3.27
N HIS A 152 8.33 15.03 3.30
CA HIS A 152 7.59 14.81 4.55
C HIS A 152 7.96 13.50 5.25
N LEU A 153 8.28 12.45 4.51
CA LEU A 153 8.78 11.20 5.09
C LEU A 153 10.14 11.37 5.78
N ARG A 154 10.98 12.30 5.31
CA ARG A 154 12.28 12.62 5.95
C ARG A 154 12.15 13.43 7.23
N ALA A 155 11.15 14.28 7.37
CA ALA A 155 10.99 15.13 8.57
C ALA A 155 10.74 14.29 9.84
N HIS A 156 10.14 13.11 9.72
CA HIS A 156 9.88 12.21 10.85
C HIS A 156 11.02 11.21 11.14
N GLU A 157 12.04 11.10 10.29
CA GLU A 157 13.23 10.26 10.55
C GLU A 157 14.31 10.95 11.38
N THR A 158 14.27 12.26 11.51
CA THR A 158 15.33 13.05 12.20
C THR A 158 15.06 13.28 13.68
N ASP A 159 13.90 12.91 14.22
CA ASP A 159 13.53 13.07 15.63
C ASP A 159 13.62 11.76 16.44
N ARG A 160 14.65 10.93 16.20
CA ARG A 160 14.98 9.77 17.04
C ARG A 160 16.45 9.66 17.36
#